data_f98e68242a7d22abc5a81d5047071562
#
_entry.id   f98e68242a7d22abc5a81d5047071562
#
_cell.length_a   1.000
_cell.length_b   1.000
_cell.length_c   1.000
_cell.angle_alpha   90.00
_cell.angle_beta   90.00
_cell.angle_gamma   90.00
#
_symmetry.space_group_name_H-M   'P 1'
#
loop_
_entity.id
_entity.type
_entity.pdbx_description
1 polymer ?
#
loop_
_entity_poly.entity_id
_entity_poly.type
_entity_poly.pdbx_seq_one_letter_code
_entity_poly.pdbx_strand_id
1 'polypeptide(L)'
;IPLQEESHYDEFLSLLQGDEIVVLDNYFFTTDYQRAIKQKGCCLVCVDDMHDKHYVADLIVNQGLGYTRDDYSCEPYTQFAFGLQFSLLRRPFFNVALQNKRNNYSGGLYVLVAFGGSDFLNLTYQTIHAIKAKDNVKKITAIVGDSYAAENMVDDPKVTYQKNLSAGSIADLF
;
A
#
# COMPACT_ATOMS: atom_id res chain seq x y z
N ILE A 1 -0.08 -12.58 16.83
CA ILE A 1 1.07 -12.42 17.75
C ILE A 1 1.52 -10.97 17.62
N PRO A 2 1.60 -10.19 18.72
CA PRO A 2 2.05 -8.80 18.67
C PRO A 2 3.52 -8.69 18.27
N LEU A 3 3.85 -7.90 17.26
CA LEU A 3 5.22 -7.73 16.75
C LEU A 3 6.20 -7.02 17.72
N GLN A 4 5.71 -6.55 18.86
CA GLN A 4 6.49 -5.78 19.83
C GLN A 4 6.96 -6.59 21.04
N GLU A 5 6.60 -7.87 21.11
CA GLU A 5 7.02 -8.74 22.22
C GLU A 5 8.33 -9.47 21.90
N GLU A 6 9.25 -9.54 22.85
CA GLU A 6 10.53 -10.24 22.67
C GLU A 6 10.35 -11.71 22.29
N SER A 7 9.26 -12.34 22.77
CA SER A 7 8.91 -13.73 22.47
C SER A 7 8.35 -13.97 21.07
N HIS A 8 7.99 -12.91 20.32
CA HIS A 8 7.33 -13.03 19.02
C HIS A 8 8.08 -13.95 18.06
N TYR A 9 9.38 -13.82 17.99
CA TYR A 9 10.22 -14.59 17.07
C TYR A 9 10.16 -16.09 17.37
N ASP A 10 10.42 -16.48 18.60
CA ASP A 10 10.44 -17.90 19.02
C ASP A 10 9.04 -18.50 18.96
N GLU A 11 8.03 -17.77 19.41
CA GLU A 11 6.64 -18.20 19.35
C GLU A 11 6.20 -18.46 17.91
N PHE A 12 6.48 -17.53 16.99
CA PHE A 12 6.14 -17.69 15.58
C PHE A 12 6.84 -18.90 14.97
N LEU A 13 8.16 -19.04 15.18
CA LEU A 13 8.92 -20.19 14.67
C LEU A 13 8.47 -21.53 15.24
N SER A 14 7.93 -21.55 16.46
CA SER A 14 7.40 -22.77 17.07
C SER A 14 6.13 -23.29 16.40
N LEU A 15 5.39 -22.43 15.71
CA LEU A 15 4.16 -22.78 14.99
C LEU A 15 4.43 -23.42 13.63
N LEU A 16 5.63 -23.23 13.07
CA LEU A 16 5.96 -23.69 11.72
C LEU A 16 6.27 -25.19 11.71
N GLN A 17 5.65 -25.92 10.79
CA GLN A 17 5.81 -27.37 10.54
C GLN A 17 6.81 -27.66 9.40
N GLY A 18 7.09 -26.66 8.53
CA GLY A 18 8.03 -26.76 7.41
C GLY A 18 7.37 -26.96 6.03
N ASP A 19 6.06 -27.03 5.96
CA ASP A 19 5.28 -27.14 4.72
C ASP A 19 4.45 -25.89 4.42
N GLU A 20 4.57 -24.84 5.26
CA GLU A 20 3.84 -23.60 5.06
C GLU A 20 4.48 -22.70 3.99
N ILE A 21 3.64 -21.88 3.40
CA ILE A 21 4.05 -20.68 2.68
C ILE A 21 3.96 -19.53 3.68
N VAL A 22 5.11 -19.00 4.08
CA VAL A 22 5.18 -17.84 4.96
C VAL A 22 5.29 -16.57 4.12
N VAL A 23 4.40 -15.60 4.37
CA VAL A 23 4.43 -14.28 3.71
C VAL A 23 4.83 -13.22 4.73
N LEU A 24 5.91 -12.51 4.47
CA LEU A 24 6.39 -11.39 5.27
C LEU A 24 6.07 -10.08 4.55
N ASP A 25 5.30 -9.21 5.21
CA ASP A 25 4.89 -7.88 4.71
C ASP A 25 5.14 -6.85 5.82
N ASN A 26 6.40 -6.52 6.04
CA ASN A 26 6.85 -5.44 6.93
C ASN A 26 8.36 -5.25 6.84
N TYR A 27 8.83 -4.04 7.08
CA TYR A 27 10.26 -3.67 7.12
C TYR A 27 11.02 -4.24 8.33
N PHE A 28 10.31 -4.65 9.35
CA PHE A 28 10.84 -5.24 10.58
C PHE A 28 11.61 -6.56 10.36
N PHE A 29 11.24 -7.35 9.38
CA PHE A 29 11.78 -8.69 9.18
C PHE A 29 13.20 -8.65 8.59
N THR A 30 14.18 -8.95 9.46
CA THR A 30 15.60 -8.99 9.10
C THR A 30 15.95 -10.22 8.25
N THR A 31 17.16 -10.21 7.66
CA THR A 31 17.72 -11.39 6.97
C THR A 31 17.79 -12.61 7.89
N ASP A 32 18.14 -12.43 9.18
CA ASP A 32 18.22 -13.54 10.11
C ASP A 32 16.84 -14.13 10.46
N TYR A 33 15.82 -13.28 10.53
CA TYR A 33 14.42 -13.73 10.65
C TYR A 33 14.02 -14.61 9.46
N GLN A 34 14.35 -14.16 8.24
CA GLN A 34 14.10 -14.92 7.03
C GLN A 34 14.85 -16.26 7.01
N ARG A 35 16.13 -16.29 7.43
CA ARG A 35 16.93 -17.52 7.53
C ARG A 35 16.32 -18.53 8.47
N ALA A 36 15.83 -18.11 9.61
CA ALA A 36 15.21 -18.99 10.58
C ALA A 36 13.93 -19.66 10.02
N ILE A 37 13.10 -18.91 9.27
CA ILE A 37 11.95 -19.48 8.57
C ILE A 37 12.39 -20.51 7.52
N LYS A 38 13.41 -20.19 6.74
CA LYS A 38 13.96 -21.10 5.71
C LYS A 38 14.54 -22.38 6.34
N GLN A 39 15.17 -22.30 7.52
CA GLN A 39 15.70 -23.45 8.25
C GLN A 39 14.60 -24.40 8.74
N LYS A 40 13.37 -23.91 8.90
CA LYS A 40 12.20 -24.76 9.18
C LYS A 40 11.70 -25.53 7.96
N GLY A 41 12.17 -25.22 6.77
CA GLY A 41 11.75 -25.85 5.52
C GLY A 41 10.64 -25.11 4.76
N CYS A 42 10.12 -24.01 5.31
CA CYS A 42 9.03 -23.26 4.71
C CYS A 42 9.39 -22.60 3.38
N CYS A 43 8.40 -22.43 2.51
CA CYS A 43 8.48 -21.53 1.38
C CYS A 43 8.29 -20.09 1.86
N LEU A 44 9.20 -19.18 1.52
CA LEU A 44 9.21 -17.81 2.01
C LEU A 44 8.92 -16.80 0.89
N VAL A 45 7.90 -15.98 1.10
CA VAL A 45 7.55 -14.84 0.24
C VAL A 45 7.76 -13.55 1.01
N CYS A 46 8.47 -12.59 0.42
CA CYS A 46 8.61 -11.24 0.97
C CYS A 46 7.88 -10.24 0.08
N VAL A 47 7.01 -9.41 0.68
CA VAL A 47 6.48 -8.20 0.04
C VAL A 47 7.40 -7.06 0.45
N ASP A 48 8.07 -6.45 -0.52
CA ASP A 48 9.14 -5.48 -0.25
C ASP A 48 9.21 -4.39 -1.30
N ASP A 49 9.52 -3.18 -0.86
CA ASP A 49 9.76 -2.00 -1.70
C ASP A 49 11.03 -1.21 -1.28
N MET A 50 11.77 -1.73 -0.27
CA MET A 50 12.93 -1.06 0.29
C MET A 50 14.27 -1.60 -0.26
N HIS A 51 14.32 -2.87 -0.64
CA HIS A 51 15.53 -3.57 -1.14
C HIS A 51 16.81 -3.28 -0.32
N ASP A 52 16.66 -3.06 0.99
CA ASP A 52 17.69 -2.53 1.90
C ASP A 52 18.49 -3.61 2.66
N LYS A 53 18.22 -4.90 2.39
CA LYS A 53 18.86 -6.04 3.06
C LYS A 53 19.15 -7.19 2.09
N HIS A 54 19.82 -8.23 2.59
CA HIS A 54 19.97 -9.48 1.84
C HIS A 54 18.72 -10.36 2.05
N TYR A 55 18.11 -10.83 0.98
CA TYR A 55 16.90 -11.66 1.00
C TYR A 55 17.24 -13.12 0.76
N VAL A 56 16.68 -13.99 1.61
CA VAL A 56 16.75 -15.45 1.45
C VAL A 56 15.37 -16.04 1.09
N ALA A 57 14.48 -15.19 0.61
CA ALA A 57 13.14 -15.56 0.19
C ALA A 57 13.15 -16.38 -1.11
N ASP A 58 12.16 -17.26 -1.27
CA ASP A 58 11.91 -17.95 -2.54
C ASP A 58 11.29 -17.00 -3.57
N LEU A 59 10.44 -16.07 -3.11
CA LEU A 59 9.80 -15.08 -3.96
C LEU A 59 9.82 -13.69 -3.29
N ILE A 60 10.17 -12.68 -4.06
CA ILE A 60 10.01 -11.27 -3.68
C ILE A 60 8.94 -10.64 -4.55
N VAL A 61 7.94 -10.02 -3.92
CA VAL A 61 6.88 -9.27 -4.58
C VAL A 61 7.14 -7.78 -4.37
N ASN A 62 7.38 -7.03 -5.44
CA ASN A 62 7.48 -5.57 -5.41
C ASN A 62 6.53 -4.97 -6.46
N GLN A 63 5.52 -4.25 -6.00
CA GLN A 63 4.48 -3.66 -6.83
C GLN A 63 4.94 -2.38 -7.56
N GLY A 64 6.13 -1.85 -7.21
CA GLY A 64 6.72 -0.66 -7.81
C GLY A 64 7.12 -0.87 -9.27
N LEU A 65 7.28 0.23 -9.97
CA LEU A 65 7.74 0.25 -11.36
C LEU A 65 9.26 0.50 -11.43
N GLY A 66 9.91 -0.12 -12.41
CA GLY A 66 11.31 0.13 -12.73
C GLY A 66 12.30 -0.72 -11.94
N TYR A 67 11.85 -1.58 -11.05
CA TYR A 67 12.71 -2.51 -10.31
C TYR A 67 13.10 -3.72 -11.15
N THR A 68 14.31 -4.19 -10.92
CA THR A 68 14.90 -5.37 -11.52
C THR A 68 15.56 -6.26 -10.46
N ARG A 69 16.00 -7.45 -10.83
CA ARG A 69 16.76 -8.33 -9.94
C ARG A 69 18.03 -7.65 -9.40
N ASP A 70 18.67 -6.80 -10.20
CA ASP A 70 19.96 -6.18 -9.88
C ASP A 70 19.84 -5.15 -8.74
N ASP A 71 18.63 -4.69 -8.44
CA ASP A 71 18.36 -3.79 -7.30
C ASP A 71 18.34 -4.55 -5.96
N TYR A 72 18.34 -5.89 -5.97
CA TYR A 72 18.23 -6.73 -4.79
C TYR A 72 19.48 -7.54 -4.50
N SER A 73 19.93 -7.51 -3.25
CA SER A 73 20.84 -8.51 -2.71
C SER A 73 20.03 -9.74 -2.27
N CYS A 74 20.18 -10.87 -2.95
CA CYS A 74 19.34 -12.05 -2.68
C CYS A 74 20.05 -13.35 -3.08
N GLU A 75 19.47 -14.48 -2.66
CA GLU A 75 19.94 -15.80 -3.03
C GLU A 75 19.74 -16.08 -4.53
N PRO A 76 20.59 -16.94 -5.14
CA PRO A 76 20.48 -17.26 -6.57
C PRO A 76 19.16 -17.87 -6.99
N TYR A 77 18.46 -18.57 -6.07
CA TYR A 77 17.17 -19.21 -6.33
C TYR A 77 15.97 -18.26 -6.22
N THR A 78 16.16 -17.06 -5.66
CA THR A 78 15.05 -16.11 -5.44
C THR A 78 14.38 -15.73 -6.75
N GLN A 79 13.07 -15.90 -6.82
CA GLN A 79 12.22 -15.46 -7.90
C GLN A 79 11.66 -14.06 -7.61
N PHE A 80 11.16 -13.36 -8.65
CA PHE A 80 10.63 -12.01 -8.52
C PHE A 80 9.28 -11.85 -9.21
N ALA A 81 8.39 -11.10 -8.56
CA ALA A 81 7.12 -10.64 -9.08
C ALA A 81 7.11 -9.10 -9.04
N PHE A 82 7.58 -8.47 -10.11
CA PHE A 82 7.72 -7.03 -10.22
C PHE A 82 6.58 -6.37 -10.99
N GLY A 83 6.17 -5.19 -10.51
CA GLY A 83 5.28 -4.30 -11.22
C GLY A 83 3.80 -4.38 -10.82
N LEU A 84 3.01 -3.49 -11.41
CA LEU A 84 1.61 -3.27 -11.07
C LEU A 84 0.70 -4.50 -11.23
N GLN A 85 1.05 -5.42 -12.12
CA GLN A 85 0.29 -6.67 -12.32
C GLN A 85 0.32 -7.59 -11.10
N PHE A 86 1.25 -7.38 -10.17
CA PHE A 86 1.36 -8.10 -8.90
C PHE A 86 0.86 -7.28 -7.71
N SER A 87 0.12 -6.20 -7.96
CA SER A 87 -0.40 -5.34 -6.90
C SER A 87 -1.38 -6.08 -6.00
N LEU A 88 -1.14 -6.00 -4.69
CA LEU A 88 -1.96 -6.61 -3.64
C LEU A 88 -3.17 -5.71 -3.33
N LEU A 89 -4.08 -5.59 -4.29
CA LEU A 89 -5.28 -4.78 -4.14
C LEU A 89 -6.32 -5.47 -3.25
N ARG A 90 -6.90 -4.73 -2.31
CA ARG A 90 -8.08 -5.19 -1.59
C ARG A 90 -9.23 -5.43 -2.57
N ARG A 91 -10.02 -6.48 -2.32
CA ARG A 91 -11.07 -6.97 -3.20
C ARG A 91 -12.03 -5.91 -3.78
N PRO A 92 -12.50 -4.89 -3.03
CA PRO A 92 -13.36 -3.86 -3.59
C PRO A 92 -12.71 -3.10 -4.77
N PHE A 93 -11.43 -2.73 -4.64
CA PHE A 93 -10.71 -2.02 -5.72
C PHE A 93 -10.51 -2.91 -6.94
N PHE A 94 -10.19 -4.17 -6.73
CA PHE A 94 -10.09 -5.16 -7.81
C PHE A 94 -11.42 -5.31 -8.57
N ASN A 95 -12.54 -5.38 -7.86
CA ASN A 95 -13.86 -5.49 -8.48
C ASN A 95 -14.21 -4.26 -9.33
N VAL A 96 -13.88 -3.05 -8.87
CA VAL A 96 -14.10 -1.81 -9.63
C VAL A 96 -13.22 -1.77 -10.88
N ALA A 97 -11.94 -2.15 -10.76
CA ALA A 97 -11.02 -2.21 -11.89
C ALA A 97 -11.51 -3.18 -12.99
N LEU A 98 -12.09 -4.33 -12.62
CA LEU A 98 -12.66 -5.28 -13.56
C LEU A 98 -13.91 -4.75 -14.29
N GLN A 99 -14.65 -3.82 -13.69
CA GLN A 99 -15.87 -3.28 -14.30
C GLN A 99 -15.59 -2.29 -15.45
N ASN A 100 -14.32 -1.89 -15.63
CA ASN A 100 -13.85 -1.03 -16.72
C ASN A 100 -14.71 0.22 -16.97
N LYS A 101 -15.24 0.80 -15.88
CA LYS A 101 -16.07 2.02 -15.91
C LYS A 101 -15.18 3.22 -16.16
N ARG A 102 -14.85 3.49 -17.42
CA ARG A 102 -14.34 4.79 -17.80
C ARG A 102 -15.50 5.78 -17.80
N ASN A 103 -15.62 6.57 -16.77
CA ASN A 103 -16.54 7.69 -16.76
C ASN A 103 -15.99 8.76 -17.72
N ASN A 104 -16.59 8.91 -18.89
CA ASN A 104 -16.29 10.02 -19.81
C ASN A 104 -16.92 11.28 -19.23
N TYR A 105 -16.17 12.00 -18.42
CA TYR A 105 -16.60 13.29 -17.87
C TYR A 105 -16.47 14.38 -18.94
N SER A 106 -17.54 14.58 -19.74
CA SER A 106 -17.59 15.65 -20.76
C SER A 106 -17.80 17.05 -20.17
N GLY A 107 -18.03 17.17 -18.87
CA GLY A 107 -18.46 18.42 -18.21
C GLY A 107 -17.44 19.06 -17.25
N GLY A 108 -16.22 18.51 -17.12
CA GLY A 108 -15.19 18.99 -16.20
C GLY A 108 -14.64 17.89 -15.28
N LEU A 109 -13.65 18.23 -14.46
CA LEU A 109 -12.93 17.28 -13.61
C LEU A 109 -13.58 17.12 -12.25
N TYR A 110 -13.75 15.86 -11.87
CA TYR A 110 -14.06 15.44 -10.52
C TYR A 110 -12.77 14.84 -9.94
N VAL A 111 -12.21 15.45 -8.92
CA VAL A 111 -10.88 15.14 -8.41
C VAL A 111 -10.97 14.45 -7.07
N LEU A 112 -10.37 13.28 -6.94
CA LEU A 112 -10.18 12.60 -5.66
C LEU A 112 -8.78 12.91 -5.14
N VAL A 113 -8.68 13.38 -3.90
CA VAL A 113 -7.42 13.71 -3.21
C VAL A 113 -7.27 12.81 -2.01
N ALA A 114 -6.18 12.03 -1.92
CA ALA A 114 -5.90 11.14 -0.81
C ALA A 114 -4.39 11.00 -0.58
N PHE A 115 -3.90 11.47 0.56
CA PHE A 115 -2.49 11.40 0.97
C PHE A 115 -2.28 10.52 2.22
N GLY A 116 -3.11 9.48 2.37
CA GLY A 116 -3.03 8.56 3.51
C GLY A 116 -3.66 9.10 4.79
N GLY A 117 -3.49 8.36 5.87
CA GLY A 117 -4.20 8.63 7.14
C GLY A 117 -3.66 9.81 7.94
N SER A 118 -2.38 10.08 7.87
CA SER A 118 -1.72 11.10 8.73
C SER A 118 -1.42 12.42 8.04
N ASP A 119 -1.19 12.43 6.72
CA ASP A 119 -0.90 13.63 5.89
C ASP A 119 -0.14 14.77 6.63
N PHE A 120 0.93 14.40 7.36
CA PHE A 120 1.67 15.32 8.23
C PHE A 120 2.37 16.48 7.46
N LEU A 121 2.56 16.32 6.15
CA LEU A 121 3.06 17.39 5.26
C LEU A 121 1.94 18.29 4.74
N ASN A 122 0.69 18.03 5.10
CA ASN A 122 -0.49 18.78 4.69
C ASN A 122 -0.62 18.91 3.16
N LEU A 123 -0.31 17.85 2.44
CA LEU A 123 -0.36 17.79 0.98
C LEU A 123 -1.81 17.89 0.47
N THR A 124 -2.79 17.41 1.24
CA THR A 124 -4.23 17.57 0.93
C THR A 124 -4.59 19.04 0.79
N TYR A 125 -4.24 19.88 1.77
CA TYR A 125 -4.50 21.31 1.73
C TYR A 125 -3.81 21.99 0.55
N GLN A 126 -2.51 21.73 0.38
CA GLN A 126 -1.72 22.31 -0.71
C GLN A 126 -2.30 21.95 -2.09
N THR A 127 -2.66 20.68 -2.28
CA THR A 127 -3.26 20.21 -3.55
C THR A 127 -4.60 20.88 -3.80
N ILE A 128 -5.50 20.91 -2.82
CA ILE A 128 -6.81 21.57 -2.97
C ILE A 128 -6.62 23.05 -3.33
N HIS A 129 -5.72 23.76 -2.64
CA HIS A 129 -5.44 25.16 -2.95
C HIS A 129 -4.94 25.37 -4.38
N ALA A 130 -4.11 24.48 -4.89
CA ALA A 130 -3.56 24.57 -6.24
C ALA A 130 -4.60 24.33 -7.34
N ILE A 131 -5.65 23.54 -7.05
CA ILE A 131 -6.60 23.10 -8.11
C ILE A 131 -8.00 23.69 -7.98
N LYS A 132 -8.47 24.14 -6.80
CA LYS A 132 -9.86 24.59 -6.59
C LYS A 132 -10.27 25.76 -7.48
N ALA A 133 -9.34 26.65 -7.82
CA ALA A 133 -9.58 27.81 -8.67
C ALA A 133 -9.60 27.49 -10.18
N LYS A 134 -9.29 26.24 -10.58
CA LYS A 134 -9.31 25.84 -11.98
C LYS A 134 -10.76 25.76 -12.50
N ASP A 135 -11.04 26.37 -13.65
CA ASP A 135 -12.40 26.43 -14.23
C ASP A 135 -12.94 25.04 -14.61
N ASN A 136 -12.04 24.15 -15.02
CA ASN A 136 -12.38 22.79 -15.40
C ASN A 136 -12.57 21.84 -14.18
N VAL A 137 -12.26 22.26 -12.95
CA VAL A 137 -12.50 21.46 -11.73
C VAL A 137 -13.90 21.78 -11.19
N LYS A 138 -14.77 20.76 -11.18
CA LYS A 138 -16.16 20.88 -10.75
C LYS A 138 -16.35 20.45 -9.30
N LYS A 139 -15.64 19.43 -8.88
CA LYS A 139 -15.72 18.89 -7.50
C LYS A 139 -14.39 18.31 -7.08
N ILE A 140 -14.07 18.48 -5.80
CA ILE A 140 -12.91 17.87 -5.15
C ILE A 140 -13.44 17.08 -3.96
N THR A 141 -13.16 15.78 -3.91
CA THR A 141 -13.43 14.93 -2.76
C THR A 141 -12.09 14.59 -2.11
N ALA A 142 -11.88 15.03 -0.88
CA ALA A 142 -10.68 14.73 -0.11
C ALA A 142 -10.95 13.61 0.90
N ILE A 143 -10.18 12.52 0.84
CA ILE A 143 -10.19 11.45 1.84
C ILE A 143 -9.09 11.76 2.83
N VAL A 144 -9.45 11.95 4.09
CA VAL A 144 -8.51 12.30 5.16
C VAL A 144 -8.66 11.34 6.35
N GLY A 145 -7.59 11.17 7.11
CA GLY A 145 -7.60 10.38 8.35
C GLY A 145 -8.19 11.15 9.54
N ASP A 146 -8.36 10.45 10.66
CA ASP A 146 -8.92 11.03 11.90
C ASP A 146 -8.04 12.16 12.45
N SER A 147 -6.73 12.06 12.29
CA SER A 147 -5.75 13.03 12.74
C SER A 147 -5.69 14.30 11.89
N TYR A 148 -6.41 14.36 10.75
CA TYR A 148 -6.41 15.54 9.89
C TYR A 148 -7.11 16.71 10.57
N ALA A 149 -6.37 17.79 10.82
CA ALA A 149 -6.82 18.93 11.61
C ALA A 149 -7.90 19.75 10.88
N ALA A 150 -8.92 20.19 11.61
CA ALA A 150 -10.03 20.96 11.04
C ALA A 150 -9.56 22.31 10.45
N GLU A 151 -8.53 22.91 11.03
CA GLU A 151 -7.91 24.16 10.55
C GLU A 151 -7.28 24.03 9.16
N ASN A 152 -6.97 22.81 8.74
CA ASN A 152 -6.44 22.52 7.41
C ASN A 152 -7.54 22.26 6.37
N MET A 153 -8.82 22.29 6.77
CA MET A 153 -9.92 22.14 5.85
C MET A 153 -10.18 23.44 5.10
N VAL A 154 -10.28 23.32 3.78
CA VAL A 154 -10.60 24.45 2.90
C VAL A 154 -12.12 24.60 2.84
N ASP A 155 -12.64 25.75 3.23
CA ASP A 155 -14.06 26.10 3.05
C ASP A 155 -14.28 26.60 1.60
N ASP A 156 -14.79 25.72 0.76
CA ASP A 156 -15.07 25.98 -0.64
C ASP A 156 -16.20 25.05 -1.11
N PRO A 157 -17.23 25.56 -1.80
CA PRO A 157 -18.38 24.77 -2.23
C PRO A 157 -18.05 23.59 -3.15
N LYS A 158 -16.90 23.62 -3.81
CA LYS A 158 -16.41 22.50 -4.64
C LYS A 158 -15.76 21.38 -3.82
N VAL A 159 -15.44 21.62 -2.53
CA VAL A 159 -14.63 20.71 -1.71
C VAL A 159 -15.51 19.95 -0.72
N THR A 160 -15.35 18.64 -0.70
CA THR A 160 -16.01 17.76 0.27
C THR A 160 -14.97 16.87 0.94
N TYR A 161 -14.99 16.79 2.27
CA TYR A 161 -14.11 15.92 3.03
C TYR A 161 -14.83 14.65 3.46
N GLN A 162 -14.14 13.53 3.34
CA GLN A 162 -14.62 12.22 3.76
C GLN A 162 -13.61 11.63 4.76
N LYS A 163 -14.11 11.11 5.89
CA LYS A 163 -13.32 10.44 6.93
C LYS A 163 -13.80 9.01 7.13
N ASN A 164 -12.92 8.13 7.58
CA ASN A 164 -13.26 6.77 8.02
C ASN A 164 -14.04 5.94 7.00
N LEU A 165 -13.74 6.13 5.72
CA LEU A 165 -14.39 5.36 4.67
C LEU A 165 -13.90 3.90 4.69
N SER A 166 -14.85 2.97 4.51
CA SER A 166 -14.53 1.58 4.22
C SER A 166 -13.81 1.45 2.86
N ALA A 167 -13.08 0.35 2.65
CA ALA A 167 -12.47 0.06 1.36
C ALA A 167 -13.48 0.03 0.21
N GLY A 168 -14.73 -0.45 0.47
CA GLY A 168 -15.81 -0.42 -0.50
C GLY A 168 -16.23 1.00 -0.84
N SER A 169 -16.48 1.83 0.18
CA SER A 169 -16.87 3.23 -0.03
C SER A 169 -15.79 4.04 -0.76
N ILE A 170 -14.50 3.74 -0.52
CA ILE A 170 -13.40 4.38 -1.27
C ILE A 170 -13.41 3.90 -2.73
N ALA A 171 -13.58 2.60 -2.96
CA ALA A 171 -13.61 2.04 -4.30
C ALA A 171 -14.78 2.58 -5.14
N ASP A 172 -15.92 2.89 -4.52
CA ASP A 172 -17.09 3.48 -5.19
C ASP A 172 -16.86 4.94 -5.65
N LEU A 173 -15.79 5.59 -5.20
CA LEU A 173 -15.40 6.94 -5.63
C LEU A 173 -14.60 6.95 -6.94
N PHE A 174 -14.14 5.79 -7.41
CA PHE A 174 -13.42 5.61 -8.68
C PHE A 174 -14.37 5.27 -9.83
#